data_3b387cae006b3d38539e62bc54872b4c
#
_entry.id   3b387cae006b3d38539e62bc54872b4c
#
_cell.length_a   1.000
_cell.length_b   1.000
_cell.length_c   1.000
_cell.angle_alpha   90.00
_cell.angle_beta   90.00
_cell.angle_gamma   90.00
#
_symmetry.space_group_name_H-M   'P 1'
#
loop_
_entity.id
_entity.type
_entity.pdbx_description
1 polymer ?
#
loop_
_entity_poly.entity_id
_entity_poly.type
_entity_poly.pdbx_seq_one_letter_code
_entity_poly.pdbx_strand_id
1 'polypeptide(L)'
;MNKVIFVGEGNSLKAQLIIELTHQSLKSDYQLMFFSSCSEGCAVAAANNLDIEYHVTGKAICPSEVKSFTADCDDYILVLLGWPYIIKSREINALDGKLINCHGSYLPDYKGSRAYMHYWANIEEYYGITIHYVSEQVDAGNILAQNKLKLFPEETPKILHYRMCELIANELPKSLEMVFLGDKGRPQTGSGRYFLKQDKELFQKIREHNEKNPSDKVLTPYR
;
A
#
# COMPACT_ATOMS: atom_id res chain seq x y z
N MET A 1 -9.36 -5.58 22.40
CA MET A 1 -8.11 -5.48 21.58
C MET A 1 -8.44 -4.78 20.27
N ASN A 2 -7.58 -3.86 19.81
CA ASN A 2 -7.79 -3.16 18.55
C ASN A 2 -7.60 -4.09 17.36
N LYS A 3 -8.29 -3.80 16.24
CA LYS A 3 -8.25 -4.62 15.02
C LYS A 3 -7.58 -3.87 13.87
N VAL A 4 -6.64 -4.52 13.20
CA VAL A 4 -6.00 -4.04 11.97
C VAL A 4 -6.52 -4.87 10.81
N ILE A 5 -7.20 -4.23 9.87
CA ILE A 5 -7.73 -4.87 8.65
C ILE A 5 -6.85 -4.44 7.48
N PHE A 6 -5.99 -5.33 7.02
CA PHE A 6 -5.28 -5.15 5.77
C PHE A 6 -6.26 -5.22 4.60
N VAL A 7 -6.11 -4.36 3.61
CA VAL A 7 -6.98 -4.31 2.44
C VAL A 7 -6.13 -4.32 1.17
N GLY A 8 -6.33 -5.32 0.33
CA GLY A 8 -5.52 -5.46 -0.88
C GLY A 8 -6.17 -6.32 -1.95
N GLU A 9 -5.56 -6.34 -3.12
CA GLU A 9 -5.88 -7.33 -4.15
C GLU A 9 -5.33 -8.69 -3.72
N GLY A 10 -6.11 -9.76 -3.88
CA GLY A 10 -5.68 -11.10 -3.46
C GLY A 10 -4.36 -11.57 -4.10
N ASN A 11 -4.06 -11.08 -5.31
CA ASN A 11 -2.81 -11.35 -6.02
C ASN A 11 -1.77 -10.22 -5.89
N SER A 12 -1.86 -9.39 -4.85
CA SER A 12 -0.93 -8.29 -4.60
C SER A 12 0.34 -8.78 -3.90
N LEU A 13 1.46 -8.76 -4.60
CA LEU A 13 2.78 -9.03 -3.99
C LEU A 13 3.10 -8.05 -2.85
N LYS A 14 2.67 -6.79 -2.97
CA LYS A 14 2.84 -5.80 -1.90
C LYS A 14 2.07 -6.19 -0.64
N ALA A 15 0.81 -6.60 -0.78
CA ALA A 15 0.01 -7.04 0.36
C ALA A 15 0.63 -8.30 1.00
N GLN A 16 0.99 -9.29 0.19
CA GLN A 16 1.69 -10.48 0.67
C GLN A 16 2.92 -10.12 1.51
N LEU A 17 3.87 -9.39 0.93
CA LEU A 17 5.14 -9.08 1.59
C LEU A 17 4.95 -8.28 2.89
N ILE A 18 4.07 -7.28 2.90
CA ILE A 18 3.85 -6.47 4.10
C ILE A 18 3.17 -7.30 5.19
N ILE A 19 2.19 -8.13 4.87
CA ILE A 19 1.54 -9.05 5.82
C ILE A 19 2.57 -9.99 6.43
N GLU A 20 3.39 -10.65 5.61
CA GLU A 20 4.44 -11.56 6.07
C GLU A 20 5.48 -10.87 6.97
N LEU A 21 5.96 -9.70 6.56
CA LEU A 21 6.99 -8.96 7.29
C LEU A 21 6.50 -8.36 8.62
N THR A 22 5.21 -8.01 8.71
CA THR A 22 4.67 -7.34 9.91
C THR A 22 3.94 -8.27 10.88
N HIS A 23 3.58 -9.48 10.45
CA HIS A 23 2.77 -10.40 11.25
C HIS A 23 3.32 -10.61 12.67
N GLN A 24 4.61 -10.91 12.81
CA GLN A 24 5.20 -11.20 14.11
C GLN A 24 5.20 -10.00 15.06
N SER A 25 5.38 -8.80 14.53
CA SER A 25 5.39 -7.56 15.33
C SER A 25 4.00 -7.06 15.70
N LEU A 26 2.97 -7.44 14.95
CA LEU A 26 1.61 -6.92 15.14
C LEU A 26 0.67 -7.88 15.86
N LYS A 27 0.84 -9.19 15.73
CA LYS A 27 -0.11 -10.20 16.24
C LYS A 27 -0.26 -10.23 17.75
N SER A 28 0.72 -9.72 18.50
CA SER A 28 0.64 -9.62 19.97
C SER A 28 -0.25 -8.47 20.45
N ASP A 29 -0.33 -7.41 19.66
CA ASP A 29 -0.95 -6.14 20.06
C ASP A 29 -2.29 -5.89 19.37
N TYR A 30 -2.53 -6.56 18.23
CA TYR A 30 -3.70 -6.37 17.38
C TYR A 30 -4.33 -7.69 16.94
N GLN A 31 -5.65 -7.68 16.78
CA GLN A 31 -6.34 -8.68 15.95
C GLN A 31 -6.08 -8.34 14.48
N LEU A 32 -5.57 -9.30 13.71
CA LEU A 32 -5.26 -9.10 12.28
C LEU A 32 -6.32 -9.74 11.41
N MET A 33 -6.71 -9.04 10.34
CA MET A 33 -7.64 -9.53 9.33
C MET A 33 -7.23 -9.04 7.94
N PHE A 34 -7.57 -9.77 6.89
CA PHE A 34 -7.31 -9.38 5.50
C PHE A 34 -8.61 -9.27 4.69
N PHE A 35 -8.91 -8.10 4.15
CA PHE A 35 -9.97 -7.89 3.17
C PHE A 35 -9.37 -7.96 1.77
N SER A 36 -9.78 -8.96 1.03
CA SER A 36 -9.27 -9.25 -0.32
C SER A 36 -10.30 -8.92 -1.39
N SER A 37 -9.83 -8.46 -2.55
CA SER A 37 -10.71 -8.26 -3.72
C SER A 37 -11.19 -9.57 -4.35
N CYS A 38 -10.51 -10.69 -4.08
CA CYS A 38 -10.83 -12.02 -4.63
C CYS A 38 -10.43 -13.12 -3.65
N SER A 39 -10.89 -14.34 -3.90
CA SER A 39 -10.70 -15.51 -3.03
C SER A 39 -9.36 -16.22 -3.17
N GLU A 40 -8.54 -15.82 -4.14
CA GLU A 40 -7.28 -16.48 -4.48
C GLU A 40 -6.16 -15.48 -4.69
N GLY A 41 -4.92 -15.97 -4.64
CA GLY A 41 -3.71 -15.21 -4.93
C GLY A 41 -2.69 -15.25 -3.82
N CYS A 42 -1.52 -14.65 -4.08
CA CYS A 42 -0.38 -14.74 -3.18
C CYS A 42 -0.61 -14.08 -1.80
N ALA A 43 -1.37 -12.99 -1.75
CA ALA A 43 -1.71 -12.34 -0.48
C ALA A 43 -2.74 -13.14 0.34
N VAL A 44 -3.72 -13.78 -0.32
CA VAL A 44 -4.66 -14.70 0.35
C VAL A 44 -3.93 -15.91 0.88
N ALA A 45 -3.01 -16.49 0.10
CA ALA A 45 -2.19 -17.61 0.55
C ALA A 45 -1.31 -17.23 1.75
N ALA A 46 -0.73 -16.03 1.77
CA ALA A 46 0.05 -15.52 2.91
C ALA A 46 -0.82 -15.38 4.17
N ALA A 47 -2.02 -14.81 4.04
CA ALA A 47 -2.96 -14.69 5.15
C ALA A 47 -3.31 -16.08 5.75
N ASN A 48 -3.65 -17.05 4.89
CA ASN A 48 -3.93 -18.43 5.33
C ASN A 48 -2.74 -19.09 6.03
N ASN A 49 -1.53 -18.96 5.49
CA ASN A 49 -0.32 -19.54 6.07
C ASN A 49 0.06 -18.94 7.44
N LEU A 50 -0.44 -17.75 7.75
CA LEU A 50 -0.20 -17.03 8.99
C LEU A 50 -1.41 -17.07 9.95
N ASP A 51 -2.42 -17.88 9.65
CA ASP A 51 -3.67 -17.98 10.41
C ASP A 51 -4.39 -16.63 10.56
N ILE A 52 -4.26 -15.75 9.56
CA ILE A 52 -4.99 -14.48 9.49
C ILE A 52 -6.32 -14.73 8.76
N GLU A 53 -7.43 -14.47 9.46
CA GLU A 53 -8.76 -14.53 8.85
C GLU A 53 -8.85 -13.57 7.65
N TYR A 54 -9.44 -14.02 6.53
CA TYR A 54 -9.68 -13.14 5.39
C TYR A 54 -11.13 -13.13 4.94
N HIS A 55 -11.55 -12.00 4.37
CA HIS A 55 -12.87 -11.79 3.81
C HIS A 55 -12.77 -11.27 2.38
N VAL A 56 -13.63 -11.78 1.48
CA VAL A 56 -13.67 -11.32 0.09
C VAL A 56 -14.69 -10.20 -0.04
N THR A 57 -14.18 -8.96 -0.08
CA THR A 57 -15.01 -7.74 -0.20
C THR A 57 -15.30 -7.31 -1.65
N GLY A 58 -14.69 -7.99 -2.64
CA GLY A 58 -14.83 -7.66 -4.06
C GLY A 58 -14.10 -6.36 -4.43
N LYS A 59 -14.75 -5.49 -5.22
CA LYS A 59 -14.14 -4.27 -5.77
C LYS A 59 -14.44 -3.00 -4.96
N ALA A 60 -15.14 -3.13 -3.85
CA ALA A 60 -15.49 -2.00 -2.98
C ALA A 60 -15.39 -2.42 -1.52
N ILE A 61 -14.97 -1.50 -0.66
CA ILE A 61 -15.01 -1.70 0.79
C ILE A 61 -16.43 -1.34 1.24
N CYS A 62 -17.16 -2.35 1.73
CA CYS A 62 -18.52 -2.15 2.23
C CYS A 62 -18.49 -1.75 3.72
N PRO A 63 -18.91 -0.52 4.10
CA PRO A 63 -18.87 -0.09 5.50
C PRO A 63 -19.70 -0.96 6.45
N SER A 64 -20.78 -1.57 5.99
CA SER A 64 -21.59 -2.49 6.82
C SER A 64 -20.86 -3.81 7.09
N GLU A 65 -20.08 -4.32 6.13
CA GLU A 65 -19.23 -5.49 6.36
C GLU A 65 -18.11 -5.15 7.36
N VAL A 66 -17.42 -4.03 7.17
CA VAL A 66 -16.39 -3.57 8.12
C VAL A 66 -16.97 -3.49 9.54
N LYS A 67 -18.14 -2.87 9.72
CA LYS A 67 -18.79 -2.76 11.02
C LYS A 67 -19.16 -4.11 11.62
N SER A 68 -19.56 -5.09 10.81
CA SER A 68 -19.85 -6.44 11.31
C SER A 68 -18.61 -7.17 11.82
N PHE A 69 -17.46 -7.00 11.12
CA PHE A 69 -16.20 -7.61 11.50
C PHE A 69 -15.45 -6.86 12.63
N THR A 70 -15.93 -5.67 13.00
CA THR A 70 -15.31 -4.83 14.04
C THR A 70 -16.20 -4.64 15.27
N ALA A 71 -17.34 -5.33 15.33
CA ALA A 71 -18.31 -5.16 16.42
C ALA A 71 -17.78 -5.64 17.79
N ASP A 72 -16.78 -6.50 17.80
CA ASP A 72 -16.18 -7.14 18.98
C ASP A 72 -14.82 -6.54 19.39
N CYS A 73 -14.33 -5.50 18.70
CA CYS A 73 -13.05 -4.87 19.00
C CYS A 73 -13.23 -3.48 19.64
N ASP A 74 -12.19 -3.02 20.35
CA ASP A 74 -12.20 -1.73 21.02
C ASP A 74 -12.13 -0.57 20.02
N ASP A 75 -11.28 -0.73 18.98
CA ASP A 75 -11.13 0.19 17.86
C ASP A 75 -10.55 -0.54 16.64
N TYR A 76 -10.60 0.07 15.45
CA TYR A 76 -10.08 -0.54 14.24
C TYR A 76 -9.47 0.47 13.28
N ILE A 77 -8.65 -0.03 12.37
CA ILE A 77 -8.10 0.72 11.23
C ILE A 77 -8.01 -0.18 9.99
N LEU A 78 -8.33 0.37 8.82
CA LEU A 78 -8.09 -0.26 7.53
C LEU A 78 -6.75 0.22 6.97
N VAL A 79 -5.91 -0.70 6.54
CA VAL A 79 -4.57 -0.45 5.96
C VAL A 79 -4.56 -0.88 4.51
N LEU A 80 -4.54 0.07 3.57
CA LEU A 80 -4.53 -0.22 2.15
C LEU A 80 -3.12 -0.65 1.69
N LEU A 81 -3.02 -1.86 1.15
CA LEU A 81 -1.79 -2.47 0.66
C LEU A 81 -1.85 -2.72 -0.86
N GLY A 82 -1.89 -1.63 -1.64
CA GLY A 82 -2.03 -1.73 -3.10
C GLY A 82 -3.46 -2.04 -3.54
N TRP A 83 -4.43 -1.49 -2.86
CA TRP A 83 -5.84 -1.54 -3.26
C TRP A 83 -6.04 -0.82 -4.60
N PRO A 84 -6.54 -1.50 -5.65
CA PRO A 84 -6.54 -0.93 -7.00
C PRO A 84 -7.77 -0.08 -7.33
N TYR A 85 -8.73 0.01 -6.41
CA TYR A 85 -10.01 0.70 -6.64
C TYR A 85 -10.08 2.02 -5.86
N ILE A 86 -10.77 3.00 -6.43
CA ILE A 86 -11.00 4.29 -5.76
C ILE A 86 -12.01 4.10 -4.62
N ILE A 87 -11.65 4.58 -3.44
CA ILE A 87 -12.55 4.66 -2.29
C ILE A 87 -13.27 6.01 -2.37
N LYS A 88 -14.59 5.95 -2.40
CA LYS A 88 -15.42 7.15 -2.55
C LYS A 88 -15.56 7.89 -1.23
N SER A 89 -15.78 9.21 -1.28
CA SER A 89 -16.01 10.07 -0.09
C SER A 89 -17.05 9.49 0.86
N ARG A 90 -18.15 8.93 0.33
CA ARG A 90 -19.18 8.28 1.15
C ARG A 90 -18.68 7.09 1.96
N GLU A 91 -17.74 6.31 1.41
CA GLU A 91 -17.15 5.14 2.08
C GLU A 91 -16.16 5.61 3.15
N ILE A 92 -15.33 6.62 2.84
CA ILE A 92 -14.40 7.24 3.80
C ILE A 92 -15.18 7.80 5.00
N ASN A 93 -16.23 8.56 4.75
CA ASN A 93 -17.06 9.16 5.80
C ASN A 93 -17.80 8.11 6.63
N ALA A 94 -18.34 7.06 5.99
CA ALA A 94 -19.05 5.98 6.68
C ALA A 94 -18.14 5.11 7.57
N LEU A 95 -16.81 5.18 7.37
CA LEU A 95 -15.77 4.53 8.15
C LEU A 95 -15.03 5.52 9.08
N ASP A 96 -15.61 6.72 9.30
CA ASP A 96 -15.07 7.76 10.19
C ASP A 96 -13.61 8.14 9.88
N GLY A 97 -13.19 8.01 8.61
CA GLY A 97 -11.81 8.26 8.18
C GLY A 97 -10.80 7.22 8.68
N LYS A 98 -11.25 6.09 9.21
CA LYS A 98 -10.38 5.01 9.74
C LYS A 98 -9.73 4.20 8.62
N LEU A 99 -9.04 4.89 7.73
CA LEU A 99 -8.31 4.30 6.60
C LEU A 99 -6.95 4.97 6.45
N ILE A 100 -5.91 4.17 6.36
CA ILE A 100 -4.57 4.62 5.97
C ILE A 100 -4.12 3.88 4.71
N ASN A 101 -3.25 4.52 3.94
CA ASN A 101 -2.65 3.93 2.75
C ASN A 101 -1.13 3.88 2.89
N CYS A 102 -0.56 2.73 2.57
CA CYS A 102 0.87 2.55 2.43
C CYS A 102 1.25 2.86 0.98
N HIS A 103 1.74 4.05 0.71
CA HIS A 103 2.07 4.51 -0.64
C HIS A 103 3.57 4.35 -0.94
N GLY A 104 3.89 3.93 -2.16
CA GLY A 104 5.25 3.64 -2.60
C GLY A 104 5.98 4.85 -3.17
N SER A 105 5.76 6.04 -2.61
CA SER A 105 6.52 7.25 -2.92
C SER A 105 6.67 8.16 -1.72
N TYR A 106 7.59 9.10 -1.83
CA TYR A 106 7.74 10.21 -0.88
C TYR A 106 6.79 11.34 -1.29
N LEU A 107 5.55 11.31 -0.78
CA LEU A 107 4.52 12.29 -1.10
C LEU A 107 4.93 13.72 -0.70
N PRO A 108 4.53 14.74 -1.47
CA PRO A 108 3.54 14.71 -2.54
C PRO A 108 4.04 14.26 -3.91
N ASP A 109 5.31 13.89 -4.05
CA ASP A 109 5.85 13.42 -5.33
C ASP A 109 5.32 12.01 -5.67
N TYR A 110 5.19 11.72 -6.97
CA TYR A 110 4.77 10.42 -7.47
C TYR A 110 3.45 9.90 -6.88
N LYS A 111 2.41 10.77 -6.82
CA LYS A 111 1.04 10.36 -6.52
C LYS A 111 0.51 9.40 -7.59
N GLY A 112 -0.40 8.52 -7.23
CA GLY A 112 -1.06 7.61 -8.16
C GLY A 112 -0.41 6.25 -8.23
N SER A 113 -0.32 5.69 -9.44
CA SER A 113 0.00 4.26 -9.61
C SER A 113 1.47 4.00 -9.92
N ARG A 114 2.02 2.90 -9.37
CA ARG A 114 3.34 2.37 -9.74
C ARG A 114 4.53 3.30 -9.50
N ALA A 115 4.48 4.08 -8.46
CA ALA A 115 5.52 5.05 -8.12
C ALA A 115 6.95 4.46 -8.21
N TYR A 116 7.18 3.23 -7.69
CA TYR A 116 8.49 2.57 -7.75
C TYR A 116 9.03 2.37 -9.17
N MET A 117 8.16 2.10 -10.16
CA MET A 117 8.56 1.99 -11.55
C MET A 117 8.93 3.34 -12.17
N HIS A 118 8.22 4.40 -11.77
CA HIS A 118 8.53 5.75 -12.22
C HIS A 118 9.85 6.25 -11.63
N TYR A 119 10.15 5.97 -10.35
CA TYR A 119 11.46 6.25 -9.76
C TYR A 119 12.58 5.60 -10.55
N TRP A 120 12.45 4.30 -10.84
CA TRP A 120 13.42 3.56 -11.64
C TRP A 120 13.56 4.12 -13.06
N ALA A 121 12.45 4.34 -13.76
CA ALA A 121 12.47 4.80 -15.14
C ALA A 121 12.99 6.23 -15.31
N ASN A 122 12.85 7.08 -14.28
CA ASN A 122 13.33 8.45 -14.27
C ASN A 122 14.75 8.57 -13.72
N ILE A 123 15.38 7.46 -13.32
CA ILE A 123 16.74 7.44 -12.77
C ILE A 123 16.86 8.43 -11.60
N GLU A 124 15.89 8.38 -10.70
CA GLU A 124 15.89 9.25 -9.51
C GLU A 124 17.03 8.86 -8.57
N GLU A 125 17.58 9.82 -7.86
CA GLU A 125 18.65 9.57 -6.88
C GLU A 125 18.12 8.87 -5.61
N TYR A 126 16.88 9.19 -5.24
CA TYR A 126 16.21 8.66 -4.06
C TYR A 126 14.82 8.18 -4.42
N TYR A 127 14.36 7.15 -3.73
CA TYR A 127 12.96 6.75 -3.69
C TYR A 127 12.46 6.80 -2.23
N GLY A 128 11.14 6.70 -2.04
CA GLY A 128 10.61 6.73 -0.69
C GLY A 128 9.27 6.04 -0.56
N ILE A 129 8.81 6.02 0.67
CA ILE A 129 7.48 5.55 1.05
C ILE A 129 6.75 6.62 1.87
N THR A 130 5.44 6.53 1.88
CA THR A 130 4.58 7.33 2.75
C THR A 130 3.43 6.47 3.28
N ILE A 131 3.24 6.50 4.60
CA ILE A 131 2.02 6.02 5.24
C ILE A 131 1.18 7.25 5.57
N HIS A 132 -0.04 7.32 5.05
CA HIS A 132 -0.88 8.50 5.17
C HIS A 132 -2.36 8.13 5.32
N TYR A 133 -3.16 9.01 5.90
CA TYR A 133 -4.60 8.86 5.92
C TYR A 133 -5.18 8.92 4.51
N VAL A 134 -6.22 8.14 4.26
CA VAL A 134 -6.99 8.24 3.02
C VAL A 134 -7.88 9.48 3.06
N SER A 135 -7.90 10.23 1.97
CA SER A 135 -8.71 11.41 1.78
C SER A 135 -9.48 11.34 0.45
N GLU A 136 -10.39 12.26 0.22
CA GLU A 136 -11.16 12.33 -1.04
C GLU A 136 -10.28 12.52 -2.26
N GLN A 137 -9.18 13.26 -2.12
CA GLN A 137 -8.18 13.37 -3.16
C GLN A 137 -7.17 12.23 -3.04
N VAL A 138 -6.88 11.57 -4.15
CA VAL A 138 -5.94 10.44 -4.20
C VAL A 138 -4.56 10.87 -3.72
N ASP A 139 -4.01 10.09 -2.78
CA ASP A 139 -2.70 10.26 -2.19
C ASP A 139 -2.42 11.68 -1.64
N ALA A 140 -3.45 12.34 -1.08
CA ALA A 140 -3.36 13.71 -0.57
C ALA A 140 -3.66 13.86 0.94
N GLY A 141 -3.96 12.77 1.63
CA GLY A 141 -4.25 12.80 3.07
C GLY A 141 -3.01 13.08 3.94
N ASN A 142 -3.25 13.37 5.20
CA ASN A 142 -2.20 13.68 6.17
C ASN A 142 -1.22 12.52 6.35
N ILE A 143 0.05 12.84 6.45
CA ILE A 143 1.17 11.91 6.55
C ILE A 143 1.37 11.49 8.00
N LEU A 144 1.42 10.17 8.24
CA LEU A 144 1.84 9.56 9.49
C LEU A 144 3.35 9.30 9.51
N ALA A 145 3.86 8.64 8.47
CA ALA A 145 5.28 8.33 8.34
C ALA A 145 5.76 8.51 6.90
N GLN A 146 7.00 8.90 6.75
CA GLN A 146 7.72 8.94 5.48
C GLN A 146 9.17 8.52 5.68
N ASN A 147 9.70 7.78 4.71
CA ASN A 147 11.10 7.42 4.70
C ASN A 147 11.66 7.50 3.27
N LYS A 148 12.95 7.82 3.15
CA LYS A 148 13.69 7.87 1.88
C LYS A 148 14.90 6.95 1.93
N LEU A 149 15.16 6.28 0.81
CA LEU A 149 16.40 5.53 0.58
C LEU A 149 17.04 5.96 -0.73
N LYS A 150 18.36 5.80 -0.80
CA LYS A 150 19.10 6.01 -2.04
C LYS A 150 18.74 4.90 -3.03
N LEU A 151 18.49 5.28 -4.28
CA LEU A 151 18.34 4.38 -5.40
C LEU A 151 19.71 4.13 -6.04
N PHE A 152 20.06 2.87 -6.25
CA PHE A 152 21.32 2.51 -6.88
C PHE A 152 21.10 2.16 -8.36
N PRO A 153 22.07 2.49 -9.25
CA PRO A 153 21.93 2.28 -10.69
C PRO A 153 21.64 0.83 -11.11
N GLU A 154 22.09 -0.13 -10.32
CA GLU A 154 21.90 -1.57 -10.56
C GLU A 154 20.55 -2.11 -10.07
N GLU A 155 19.76 -1.31 -9.38
CA GLU A 155 18.47 -1.76 -8.87
C GLU A 155 17.44 -1.88 -9.99
N THR A 156 16.83 -3.06 -10.05
CA THR A 156 15.68 -3.31 -10.92
C THR A 156 14.39 -2.87 -10.24
N PRO A 157 13.29 -2.65 -10.97
CA PRO A 157 11.98 -2.37 -10.37
C PRO A 157 11.54 -3.43 -9.36
N LYS A 158 11.93 -4.68 -9.56
CA LYS A 158 11.63 -5.77 -8.63
C LYS A 158 12.35 -5.58 -7.29
N ILE A 159 13.66 -5.32 -7.31
CA ILE A 159 14.45 -5.05 -6.09
C ILE A 159 13.88 -3.84 -5.37
N LEU A 160 13.62 -2.76 -6.11
CA LEU A 160 13.04 -1.54 -5.55
C LEU A 160 11.69 -1.77 -4.89
N HIS A 161 10.83 -2.61 -5.49
CA HIS A 161 9.55 -2.97 -4.92
C HIS A 161 9.70 -3.74 -3.59
N TYR A 162 10.63 -4.68 -3.48
CA TYR A 162 10.91 -5.41 -2.23
C TYR A 162 11.40 -4.46 -1.14
N ARG A 163 12.42 -3.63 -1.42
CA ARG A 163 12.96 -2.66 -0.45
C ARG A 163 11.91 -1.66 0.02
N MET A 164 11.01 -1.24 -0.87
CA MET A 164 9.87 -0.40 -0.54
C MET A 164 8.92 -1.10 0.45
N CYS A 165 8.62 -2.38 0.23
CA CYS A 165 7.79 -3.16 1.15
C CYS A 165 8.45 -3.33 2.52
N GLU A 166 9.75 -3.56 2.57
CA GLU A 166 10.53 -3.62 3.82
C GLU A 166 10.46 -2.29 4.60
N LEU A 167 10.63 -1.15 3.90
CA LEU A 167 10.49 0.17 4.53
C LEU A 167 9.10 0.39 5.11
N ILE A 168 8.06 0.04 4.35
CA ILE A 168 6.67 0.15 4.82
C ILE A 168 6.47 -0.75 6.05
N ALA A 169 6.95 -1.99 6.01
CA ALA A 169 6.82 -2.93 7.11
C ALA A 169 7.51 -2.43 8.40
N ASN A 170 8.64 -1.76 8.27
CA ASN A 170 9.38 -1.17 9.39
C ASN A 170 8.64 0.04 10.01
N GLU A 171 7.98 0.87 9.19
CA GLU A 171 7.29 2.08 9.65
C GLU A 171 5.84 1.80 10.10
N LEU A 172 5.23 0.71 9.65
CA LEU A 172 3.81 0.45 9.88
C LEU A 172 3.45 0.24 11.35
N PRO A 173 4.20 -0.53 12.18
CA PRO A 173 3.83 -0.72 13.58
C PRO A 173 3.72 0.60 14.36
N LYS A 174 4.72 1.48 14.21
CA LYS A 174 4.71 2.81 14.83
C LYS A 174 3.57 3.70 14.30
N SER A 175 3.29 3.62 13.00
CA SER A 175 2.17 4.36 12.39
C SER A 175 0.82 3.90 12.95
N LEU A 176 0.63 2.62 13.19
CA LEU A 176 -0.57 2.07 13.81
C LEU A 176 -0.73 2.55 15.26
N GLU A 177 0.35 2.52 16.05
CA GLU A 177 0.36 3.07 17.39
C GLU A 177 -0.07 4.54 17.40
N MET A 178 0.50 5.38 16.52
CA MET A 178 0.11 6.79 16.37
C MET A 178 -1.39 6.94 16.04
N VAL A 179 -1.91 6.12 15.13
CA VAL A 179 -3.35 6.14 14.75
C VAL A 179 -4.24 5.83 15.95
N PHE A 180 -3.95 4.76 16.69
CA PHE A 180 -4.76 4.38 17.86
C PHE A 180 -4.61 5.34 19.05
N LEU A 181 -3.54 6.12 19.10
CA LEU A 181 -3.38 7.26 20.02
C LEU A 181 -4.10 8.53 19.56
N GLY A 182 -4.74 8.49 18.39
CA GLY A 182 -5.52 9.61 17.83
C GLY A 182 -4.71 10.67 17.10
N ASP A 183 -3.46 10.38 16.73
CA ASP A 183 -2.64 11.28 15.91
C ASP A 183 -3.32 11.51 14.55
N LYS A 184 -3.38 12.77 14.12
CA LYS A 184 -4.02 13.16 12.86
C LYS A 184 -3.04 13.29 11.70
N GLY A 185 -1.78 12.97 11.93
CA GLY A 185 -0.71 13.16 10.96
C GLY A 185 -0.45 14.63 10.62
N ARG A 186 0.56 14.86 9.81
CA ARG A 186 0.90 16.20 9.30
C ARG A 186 0.39 16.41 7.87
N PRO A 187 -0.09 17.62 7.50
CA PRO A 187 -0.53 17.90 6.14
C PRO A 187 0.63 17.78 5.16
N GLN A 188 0.30 17.40 3.92
CA GLN A 188 1.27 17.44 2.83
C GLN A 188 1.53 18.88 2.41
N THR A 189 2.78 19.19 2.03
CA THR A 189 3.19 20.49 1.49
C THR A 189 3.61 20.33 0.03
N GLY A 190 3.16 21.23 -0.84
CA GLY A 190 3.43 21.16 -2.29
C GLY A 190 2.34 20.42 -3.08
N SER A 191 2.40 20.55 -4.40
CA SER A 191 1.39 19.96 -5.31
C SER A 191 1.72 18.54 -5.74
N GLY A 192 3.01 18.24 -5.94
CA GLY A 192 3.49 16.96 -6.49
C GLY A 192 3.02 16.69 -7.93
N ARG A 193 3.45 15.55 -8.47
CA ARG A 193 3.00 15.04 -9.77
C ARG A 193 2.16 13.79 -9.58
N TYR A 194 1.12 13.65 -10.42
CA TYR A 194 0.24 12.48 -10.44
C TYR A 194 0.54 11.60 -11.65
N PHE A 195 0.69 10.31 -11.43
CA PHE A 195 1.00 9.33 -12.47
C PHE A 195 -0.16 8.36 -12.67
N LEU A 196 -0.57 8.23 -13.92
CA LEU A 196 -1.66 7.34 -14.30
C LEU A 196 -1.19 5.88 -14.37
N LYS A 197 -2.13 4.96 -14.18
CA LYS A 197 -1.89 3.53 -14.37
C LYS A 197 -1.42 3.19 -15.79
N GLN A 198 -1.90 3.93 -16.80
CA GLN A 198 -1.54 3.80 -18.21
C GLN A 198 -0.65 4.97 -18.62
N ASP A 199 0.62 4.89 -18.27
CA ASP A 199 1.62 5.89 -18.63
C ASP A 199 2.44 5.41 -19.83
N LYS A 200 2.28 6.10 -20.99
CA LYS A 200 2.93 5.72 -22.25
C LYS A 200 4.45 5.86 -22.19
N GLU A 201 4.94 6.90 -21.52
CA GLU A 201 6.38 7.15 -21.37
C GLU A 201 7.03 6.05 -20.53
N LEU A 202 6.42 5.66 -19.43
CA LEU A 202 6.88 4.54 -18.62
C LEU A 202 6.96 3.25 -19.42
N PHE A 203 5.94 2.94 -20.22
CA PHE A 203 5.94 1.73 -21.03
C PHE A 203 6.99 1.75 -22.15
N GLN A 204 7.27 2.91 -22.72
CA GLN A 204 8.35 3.04 -23.68
C GLN A 204 9.70 2.75 -23.03
N LYS A 205 10.00 3.33 -21.87
CA LYS A 205 11.23 3.08 -21.11
C LYS A 205 11.40 1.62 -20.72
N ILE A 206 10.31 0.97 -20.29
CA ILE A 206 10.32 -0.48 -19.98
C ILE A 206 10.62 -1.31 -21.24
N ARG A 207 10.05 -0.97 -22.38
CA ARG A 207 10.31 -1.66 -23.65
C ARG A 207 11.77 -1.53 -24.07
N GLU A 208 12.30 -0.31 -24.07
CA GLU A 208 13.69 -0.02 -24.40
C GLU A 208 14.68 -0.77 -23.47
N HIS A 209 14.35 -0.85 -22.17
CA HIS A 209 15.14 -1.65 -21.22
C HIS A 209 15.10 -3.14 -21.59
N ASN A 210 13.92 -3.70 -21.84
CA ASN A 210 13.74 -5.12 -22.13
C ASN A 210 14.40 -5.54 -23.46
N GLU A 211 14.47 -4.65 -24.43
CA GLU A 211 15.19 -4.88 -25.70
C GLU A 211 16.70 -4.95 -25.46
N LYS A 212 17.23 -4.09 -24.59
CA LYS A 212 18.65 -4.06 -24.22
C LYS A 212 19.06 -5.18 -23.25
N ASN A 213 18.12 -5.64 -22.43
CA ASN A 213 18.37 -6.61 -21.35
C ASN A 213 17.39 -7.80 -21.43
N PRO A 214 17.51 -8.67 -22.45
CA PRO A 214 16.54 -9.75 -22.65
C PRO A 214 16.52 -10.82 -21.55
N SER A 215 17.58 -10.93 -20.76
CA SER A 215 17.68 -11.84 -19.61
C SER A 215 17.10 -11.27 -18.31
N ASP A 216 16.91 -9.95 -18.23
CA ASP A 216 16.40 -9.23 -17.05
C ASP A 216 15.21 -8.34 -17.42
N LYS A 217 14.16 -8.97 -17.96
CA LYS A 217 12.97 -8.26 -18.42
C LYS A 217 12.14 -7.76 -17.24
N VAL A 218 11.89 -6.45 -17.26
CA VAL A 218 10.85 -5.84 -16.43
C VAL A 218 9.49 -6.23 -17.00
N LEU A 219 8.68 -6.94 -16.22
CA LEU A 219 7.34 -7.32 -16.62
C LEU A 219 6.48 -6.08 -16.76
N THR A 220 5.89 -5.90 -17.95
CA THR A 220 4.83 -4.92 -18.10
C THR A 220 3.62 -5.39 -17.30
N PRO A 221 3.03 -4.55 -16.47
CA PRO A 221 1.95 -4.95 -15.57
C PRO A 221 0.59 -5.14 -16.26
N TYR A 222 0.59 -5.46 -17.55
CA TYR A 222 -0.61 -5.75 -18.34
C TYR A 222 -0.44 -7.11 -19.04
N ARG A 223 -0.86 -8.11 -18.38
CA ARG A 223 -1.52 -9.28 -18.93
C ARG A 223 -2.74 -9.59 -18.07
#